data_1b44ae3b5d9eb7b0734c05621fc3e643
#
_entry.id   1b44ae3b5d9eb7b0734c05621fc3e643
#
_cell.length_a   1.000
_cell.length_b   1.000
_cell.length_c   1.000
_cell.angle_alpha   90.00
_cell.angle_beta   90.00
_cell.angle_gamma   90.00
#
_symmetry.space_group_name_H-M   'P 1'
#
loop_
_entity.id
_entity.type
_entity.pdbx_description
1 polymer ?
#
loop_
_entity_poly.entity_id
_entity_poly.type
_entity_poly.pdbx_seq_one_letter_code
_entity_poly.pdbx_strand_id
1 'polypeptide(L)'
;MKKTFLTIIAFLLALSINAQEWVGINKSVHKRIQEKLISSSENSIIVDVDINGFYKETVKTDKGDMLIISGEDMAAMPIKGAPNLPMYPISMIVGDYAEMEIAIIKSEYVDFENVDVAPSKGNFSRQINPDDVPYTYGDMYQEDAFYPAQQASLGEPYILRDFRAQNMMVYPYSYNPVTKTLRVYTYMRIEAKKVSDNGVNQKVNRKRNNKVAPEVNALYERRFINYPSKETRYSFLEEEGEMLIVCVDEY
;
A
#
# COMPACT_ATOMS: atom_id res chain seq x y z
N MET A 1 -9.55 -15.37 50.93
CA MET A 1 -8.46 -14.80 50.14
C MET A 1 -7.98 -15.68 48.97
N LYS A 2 -7.72 -17.00 49.13
CA LYS A 2 -7.30 -17.87 48.03
C LYS A 2 -8.32 -18.04 46.90
N LYS A 3 -9.64 -18.07 47.17
CA LYS A 3 -10.71 -18.24 46.19
C LYS A 3 -10.92 -16.98 45.32
N THR A 4 -10.80 -15.79 45.91
CA THR A 4 -10.90 -14.50 45.20
C THR A 4 -9.70 -14.28 44.24
N PHE A 5 -8.51 -14.73 44.62
CA PHE A 5 -7.32 -14.63 43.78
C PHE A 5 -7.43 -15.56 42.56
N LEU A 6 -8.00 -16.75 42.73
CA LEU A 6 -8.23 -17.69 41.60
C LEU A 6 -9.25 -17.15 40.60
N THR A 7 -10.28 -16.44 41.06
CA THR A 7 -11.34 -15.85 40.23
C THR A 7 -10.77 -14.66 39.40
N ILE A 8 -9.87 -13.86 39.96
CA ILE A 8 -9.21 -12.74 39.26
C ILE A 8 -8.26 -13.27 38.18
N ILE A 9 -7.51 -14.34 38.44
CA ILE A 9 -6.64 -14.98 37.44
C ILE A 9 -7.47 -15.61 36.31
N ALA A 10 -8.61 -16.23 36.61
CA ALA A 10 -9.50 -16.77 35.58
C ALA A 10 -10.15 -15.67 34.71
N PHE A 11 -10.42 -14.49 35.27
CA PHE A 11 -10.98 -13.36 34.55
C PHE A 11 -9.91 -12.68 33.65
N LEU A 12 -8.63 -12.64 34.06
CA LEU A 12 -7.51 -12.14 33.25
C LEU A 12 -7.16 -13.06 32.07
N LEU A 13 -7.43 -14.36 32.18
CA LEU A 13 -7.23 -15.31 31.07
C LEU A 13 -8.36 -15.28 30.03
N ALA A 14 -9.49 -14.63 30.30
CA ALA A 14 -10.63 -14.52 29.39
C ALA A 14 -10.55 -13.29 28.46
N LEU A 15 -9.54 -12.43 28.60
CA LEU A 15 -9.23 -11.40 27.61
C LEU A 15 -8.55 -12.08 26.42
N SER A 16 -9.36 -12.62 25.51
CA SER A 16 -8.91 -13.05 24.19
C SER A 16 -8.43 -11.80 23.44
N ILE A 17 -7.15 -11.48 23.58
CA ILE A 17 -6.52 -10.49 22.71
C ILE A 17 -6.54 -11.12 21.33
N ASN A 18 -7.34 -10.58 20.43
CA ASN A 18 -7.24 -10.88 18.99
C ASN A 18 -5.89 -10.37 18.54
N ALA A 19 -4.85 -11.17 18.73
CA ALA A 19 -3.51 -10.82 18.29
C ALA A 19 -3.40 -11.16 16.79
N GLN A 20 -2.89 -10.21 16.02
CA GLN A 20 -2.52 -10.45 14.64
C GLN A 20 -1.43 -11.53 14.60
N GLU A 21 -1.65 -12.58 13.83
CA GLU A 21 -0.72 -13.69 13.64
C GLU A 21 -0.02 -13.55 12.28
N TRP A 22 1.32 -13.68 12.27
CA TRP A 22 2.09 -13.69 11.04
C TRP A 22 2.10 -15.07 10.40
N VAL A 23 1.72 -15.13 9.13
CA VAL A 23 1.82 -16.31 8.27
C VAL A 23 2.97 -16.08 7.28
N GLY A 24 4.14 -16.67 7.56
CA GLY A 24 5.30 -16.62 6.66
C GLY A 24 5.19 -17.65 5.53
N ILE A 25 5.51 -17.25 4.31
CA ILE A 25 5.45 -18.12 3.12
C ILE A 25 6.83 -18.69 2.81
N ASN A 26 7.86 -17.89 3.04
CA ASN A 26 9.25 -18.28 2.84
C ASN A 26 10.04 -18.14 4.15
N LYS A 27 11.31 -18.56 4.13
CA LYS A 27 12.20 -18.47 5.30
C LYS A 27 12.75 -17.04 5.54
N SER A 28 12.24 -16.03 4.85
CA SER A 28 12.68 -14.65 5.04
C SER A 28 12.31 -14.17 6.42
N VAL A 29 13.23 -13.48 7.07
CA VAL A 29 12.99 -12.76 8.33
C VAL A 29 12.27 -11.42 8.12
N HIS A 30 12.21 -10.94 6.87
CA HIS A 30 11.57 -9.68 6.52
C HIS A 30 10.07 -9.88 6.38
N LYS A 31 9.30 -9.26 7.25
CA LYS A 31 7.82 -9.26 7.19
C LYS A 31 7.29 -8.21 6.22
N ARG A 32 8.07 -7.17 6.02
CA ARG A 32 7.77 -6.06 5.12
C ARG A 32 7.95 -6.49 3.66
N ILE A 33 7.12 -5.93 2.78
CA ILE A 33 7.29 -6.05 1.33
C ILE A 33 8.67 -5.50 0.92
N GLN A 34 9.33 -6.17 0.00
CA GLN A 34 10.62 -5.74 -0.54
C GLN A 34 10.40 -5.29 -1.98
N GLU A 35 10.65 -4.03 -2.25
CA GLU A 35 10.61 -3.45 -3.59
C GLU A 35 12.02 -3.16 -4.09
N LYS A 36 12.28 -3.44 -5.36
CA LYS A 36 13.57 -3.20 -5.98
C LYS A 36 13.38 -2.62 -7.37
N LEU A 37 13.94 -1.44 -7.61
CA LEU A 37 14.05 -0.88 -8.94
C LEU A 37 15.05 -1.72 -9.77
N ILE A 38 14.58 -2.24 -10.89
CA ILE A 38 15.40 -3.02 -11.83
C ILE A 38 15.93 -2.13 -12.94
N SER A 39 15.06 -1.30 -13.51
CA SER A 39 15.45 -0.32 -14.52
C SER A 39 14.50 0.87 -14.49
N SER A 40 15.02 2.03 -14.88
CA SER A 40 14.23 3.26 -15.05
C SER A 40 14.78 4.03 -16.25
N SER A 41 13.90 4.31 -17.19
CA SER A 41 14.14 5.13 -18.37
C SER A 41 12.94 6.05 -18.61
N GLU A 42 13.01 6.94 -19.60
CA GLU A 42 11.86 7.75 -20.02
C GLU A 42 10.66 6.91 -20.48
N ASN A 43 10.92 5.70 -20.99
CA ASN A 43 9.90 4.88 -21.66
C ASN A 43 9.44 3.69 -20.82
N SER A 44 10.19 3.29 -19.78
CA SER A 44 9.88 2.10 -18.99
C SER A 44 10.50 2.18 -17.60
N ILE A 45 9.73 1.77 -16.60
CA ILE A 45 10.16 1.61 -15.20
C ILE A 45 9.80 0.20 -14.81
N ILE A 46 10.80 -0.61 -14.44
CA ILE A 46 10.61 -2.02 -14.04
C ILE A 46 10.97 -2.16 -12.57
N VAL A 47 10.03 -2.76 -11.82
CA VAL A 47 10.15 -2.99 -10.38
C VAL A 47 9.90 -4.46 -10.07
N ASP A 48 10.77 -5.04 -9.24
CA ASP A 48 10.54 -6.33 -8.60
C ASP A 48 9.93 -6.10 -7.22
N VAL A 49 8.97 -6.96 -6.87
CA VAL A 49 8.27 -6.93 -5.59
C VAL A 49 8.25 -8.32 -5.00
N ASP A 50 8.84 -8.47 -3.81
CA ASP A 50 8.87 -9.73 -3.05
C ASP A 50 7.96 -9.63 -1.82
N ILE A 51 7.09 -10.60 -1.65
CA ILE A 51 6.15 -10.71 -0.54
C ILE A 51 6.44 -11.98 0.24
N ASN A 52 6.71 -11.85 1.54
CA ASN A 52 7.20 -12.91 2.40
C ASN A 52 6.11 -13.55 3.28
N GLY A 53 4.92 -12.99 3.29
CA GLY A 53 3.80 -13.46 4.10
C GLY A 53 2.74 -12.38 4.32
N PHE A 54 1.88 -12.61 5.30
CA PHE A 54 0.81 -11.70 5.69
C PHE A 54 0.47 -11.86 7.17
N TYR A 55 -0.17 -10.84 7.73
CA TYR A 55 -0.83 -10.96 9.03
C TYR A 55 -2.28 -11.36 8.82
N LYS A 56 -2.77 -12.26 9.66
CA LYS A 56 -4.17 -12.61 9.78
C LYS A 56 -4.70 -12.23 11.16
N GLU A 57 -5.93 -11.76 11.18
CA GLU A 57 -6.69 -11.47 12.39
C GLU A 57 -8.09 -12.06 12.25
N THR A 58 -8.54 -12.80 13.26
CA THR A 58 -9.89 -13.38 13.24
C THR A 58 -10.89 -12.37 13.75
N VAL A 59 -11.94 -12.14 12.99
CA VAL A 59 -13.06 -11.27 13.35
C VAL A 59 -14.38 -12.02 13.28
N LYS A 60 -15.32 -11.63 14.13
CA LYS A 60 -16.69 -12.18 14.13
C LYS A 60 -17.55 -11.41 13.14
N THR A 61 -18.23 -12.14 12.26
CA THR A 61 -19.19 -11.60 11.32
C THR A 61 -20.54 -12.32 11.51
N ASP A 62 -21.58 -11.83 10.82
CA ASP A 62 -22.90 -12.50 10.76
C ASP A 62 -22.84 -13.88 10.08
N LYS A 63 -21.79 -14.16 9.32
CA LYS A 63 -21.54 -15.47 8.68
C LYS A 63 -20.56 -16.37 9.46
N GLY A 64 -20.15 -15.96 10.65
CA GLY A 64 -19.19 -16.69 11.50
C GLY A 64 -17.83 -16.00 11.56
N ASP A 65 -16.83 -16.75 12.01
CA ASP A 65 -15.46 -16.26 12.13
C ASP A 65 -14.82 -16.15 10.76
N MET A 66 -14.26 -14.99 10.44
CA MET A 66 -13.59 -14.69 9.17
C MET A 66 -12.25 -14.00 9.44
N LEU A 67 -11.39 -13.93 8.42
CA LEU A 67 -10.05 -13.36 8.53
C LEU A 67 -9.99 -11.97 7.91
N ILE A 68 -9.34 -11.05 8.59
CA ILE A 68 -8.79 -9.83 7.99
C ILE A 68 -7.34 -10.12 7.62
N ILE A 69 -6.99 -9.82 6.37
CA ILE A 69 -5.63 -9.97 5.84
C ILE A 69 -4.98 -8.58 5.83
N SER A 70 -3.77 -8.49 6.38
CA SER A 70 -3.01 -7.24 6.39
C SER A 70 -1.52 -7.48 6.13
N GLY A 71 -0.80 -6.43 5.81
CA GLY A 71 0.65 -6.46 5.61
C GLY A 71 1.31 -5.25 6.25
N GLU A 72 2.59 -5.38 6.58
CA GLU A 72 3.37 -4.27 7.14
C GLU A 72 3.52 -3.16 6.10
N ASP A 73 3.19 -1.91 6.47
CA ASP A 73 3.16 -0.72 5.59
C ASP A 73 2.19 -0.80 4.40
N MET A 74 1.23 -1.70 4.44
CA MET A 74 0.17 -1.80 3.43
C MET A 74 -1.11 -1.13 3.91
N ALA A 75 -1.89 -0.62 2.98
CA ALA A 75 -3.21 -0.03 3.25
C ALA A 75 -4.31 -1.00 2.80
N ALA A 76 -5.36 -1.14 3.59
CA ALA A 76 -6.54 -1.89 3.16
C ALA A 76 -7.24 -1.20 1.98
N MET A 77 -7.74 -1.98 1.02
CA MET A 77 -8.57 -1.44 -0.06
C MET A 77 -9.90 -0.93 0.52
N PRO A 78 -10.25 0.37 0.30
CA PRO A 78 -11.40 0.98 0.98
C PRO A 78 -12.74 0.75 0.26
N ILE A 79 -12.91 -0.41 -0.38
CA ILE A 79 -14.12 -0.72 -1.17
C ILE A 79 -15.08 -1.51 -0.28
N LYS A 80 -16.18 -0.87 0.12
CA LYS A 80 -17.18 -1.48 0.98
C LYS A 80 -17.78 -2.73 0.34
N GLY A 81 -17.81 -3.81 1.10
CA GLY A 81 -18.36 -5.10 0.67
C GLY A 81 -17.41 -5.96 -0.17
N ALA A 82 -16.27 -5.44 -0.59
CA ALA A 82 -15.21 -6.24 -1.23
C ALA A 82 -14.40 -7.01 -0.18
N PRO A 83 -13.72 -8.11 -0.51
CA PRO A 83 -12.78 -8.76 0.38
C PRO A 83 -11.76 -7.77 0.95
N ASN A 84 -11.56 -7.79 2.28
CA ASN A 84 -10.65 -6.88 2.95
C ASN A 84 -9.20 -7.33 2.75
N LEU A 85 -8.62 -6.88 1.65
CA LEU A 85 -7.26 -7.20 1.25
C LEU A 85 -6.40 -5.94 1.22
N PRO A 86 -5.12 -6.04 1.58
CA PRO A 86 -4.21 -4.91 1.54
C PRO A 86 -3.65 -4.66 0.14
N MET A 87 -3.29 -3.40 -0.13
CA MET A 87 -2.59 -2.93 -1.32
C MET A 87 -1.34 -2.17 -0.93
N TYR A 88 -0.35 -2.13 -1.83
CA TYR A 88 0.93 -1.46 -1.61
C TYR A 88 1.22 -0.44 -2.71
N PRO A 89 1.33 0.86 -2.39
CA PRO A 89 1.61 1.90 -3.36
C PRO A 89 3.12 2.11 -3.52
N ILE A 90 3.62 2.00 -4.74
CA ILE A 90 5.00 2.36 -5.11
C ILE A 90 4.93 3.66 -5.92
N SER A 91 5.54 4.73 -5.40
CA SER A 91 5.58 6.00 -6.11
C SER A 91 6.77 6.06 -7.05
N MET A 92 6.55 6.49 -8.28
CA MET A 92 7.58 6.62 -9.31
C MET A 92 7.47 7.97 -10.02
N ILE A 93 8.62 8.53 -10.39
CA ILE A 93 8.70 9.70 -11.25
C ILE A 93 8.45 9.24 -12.69
N VAL A 94 7.57 9.96 -13.38
CA VAL A 94 7.24 9.71 -14.78
C VAL A 94 7.49 10.97 -15.62
N GLY A 95 7.60 10.82 -16.94
CA GLY A 95 7.78 11.96 -17.85
C GLY A 95 6.68 13.01 -17.70
N ASP A 96 7.03 14.29 -17.89
CA ASP A 96 6.14 15.44 -17.66
C ASP A 96 4.83 15.35 -18.49
N TYR A 97 4.85 14.64 -19.61
CA TYR A 97 3.71 14.43 -20.52
C TYR A 97 3.31 12.96 -20.67
N ALA A 98 4.07 12.03 -20.09
CA ALA A 98 3.91 10.61 -20.35
C ALA A 98 2.54 10.07 -19.91
N GLU A 99 1.90 9.33 -20.79
CA GLU A 99 0.83 8.41 -20.47
C GLU A 99 1.45 7.01 -20.25
N MET A 100 1.15 6.41 -19.12
CA MET A 100 1.74 5.14 -18.72
C MET A 100 0.71 4.02 -18.70
N GLU A 101 1.12 2.83 -19.11
CA GLU A 101 0.38 1.58 -18.92
C GLU A 101 1.17 0.64 -18.04
N ILE A 102 0.46 -0.30 -17.37
CA ILE A 102 1.08 -1.29 -16.48
C ILE A 102 0.98 -2.68 -17.08
N ALA A 103 2.05 -3.46 -16.97
CA ALA A 103 2.09 -4.85 -17.36
C ALA A 103 2.78 -5.68 -16.29
N ILE A 104 2.27 -6.89 -16.07
CA ILE A 104 2.93 -7.91 -15.25
C ILE A 104 3.83 -8.75 -16.17
N ILE A 105 5.14 -8.61 -16.01
CA ILE A 105 6.12 -9.38 -16.79
C ILE A 105 6.21 -10.82 -16.26
N LYS A 106 6.21 -10.97 -14.93
CA LYS A 106 6.30 -12.26 -14.24
C LYS A 106 5.60 -12.18 -12.89
N SER A 107 4.93 -13.26 -12.48
CA SER A 107 4.45 -13.42 -11.11
C SER A 107 4.56 -14.88 -10.66
N GLU A 108 4.80 -15.06 -9.36
CA GLU A 108 4.78 -16.35 -8.68
C GLU A 108 3.83 -16.24 -7.49
N TYR A 109 3.11 -17.29 -7.17
CA TYR A 109 2.12 -17.26 -6.09
C TYR A 109 2.02 -18.60 -5.35
N VAL A 110 1.37 -18.52 -4.19
CA VAL A 110 0.96 -19.67 -3.37
C VAL A 110 -0.51 -19.49 -3.02
N ASP A 111 -1.30 -20.54 -3.13
CA ASP A 111 -2.71 -20.56 -2.77
C ASP A 111 -2.91 -21.17 -1.36
N PHE A 112 -3.74 -20.52 -0.56
CA PHE A 112 -4.20 -20.99 0.74
C PHE A 112 -5.68 -21.31 0.63
N GLU A 113 -6.02 -22.57 0.82
CA GLU A 113 -7.40 -23.08 0.73
C GLU A 113 -8.12 -22.98 2.08
N ASN A 114 -9.47 -23.02 2.02
CA ASN A 114 -10.36 -22.96 3.19
C ASN A 114 -10.16 -21.68 4.03
N VAL A 115 -9.93 -20.57 3.37
CA VAL A 115 -9.82 -19.25 3.98
C VAL A 115 -11.11 -18.48 3.77
N ASP A 116 -11.71 -17.98 4.85
CA ASP A 116 -12.86 -17.06 4.79
C ASP A 116 -12.36 -15.63 5.08
N VAL A 117 -12.25 -14.79 4.05
CA VAL A 117 -11.81 -13.39 4.18
C VAL A 117 -13.02 -12.50 4.46
N ALA A 118 -12.95 -11.68 5.52
CA ALA A 118 -14.00 -10.74 5.88
C ALA A 118 -14.11 -9.60 4.83
N PRO A 119 -15.32 -9.07 4.60
CA PRO A 119 -15.48 -7.92 3.72
C PRO A 119 -14.93 -6.65 4.35
N SER A 120 -14.46 -5.74 3.51
CA SER A 120 -14.08 -4.39 3.90
C SER A 120 -15.34 -3.60 4.33
N LYS A 121 -15.24 -2.92 5.46
CA LYS A 121 -16.28 -1.98 5.92
C LYS A 121 -16.31 -0.69 5.10
N GLY A 122 -15.34 -0.50 4.19
CA GLY A 122 -15.19 0.69 3.37
C GLY A 122 -14.49 1.82 4.09
N ASN A 123 -14.62 3.03 3.53
CA ASN A 123 -14.05 4.24 4.10
C ASN A 123 -15.15 5.01 4.87
N PHE A 124 -14.86 5.41 6.09
CA PHE A 124 -15.78 6.19 6.93
C PHE A 124 -15.01 7.24 7.76
N SER A 125 -15.76 8.23 8.26
CA SER A 125 -15.19 9.29 9.09
C SER A 125 -14.54 8.75 10.35
N ARG A 126 -13.46 9.38 10.82
CA ARG A 126 -12.80 9.07 12.11
C ARG A 126 -13.70 9.22 13.34
N GLN A 127 -14.86 9.87 13.19
CA GLN A 127 -15.85 10.02 14.26
C GLN A 127 -16.72 8.76 14.43
N ILE A 128 -16.70 7.86 13.47
CA ILE A 128 -17.47 6.61 13.50
C ILE A 128 -16.58 5.53 14.12
N ASN A 129 -17.10 4.88 15.18
CA ASN A 129 -16.43 3.71 15.72
C ASN A 129 -16.50 2.55 14.71
N PRO A 130 -15.38 1.97 14.29
CA PRO A 130 -15.37 0.84 13.36
C PRO A 130 -16.20 -0.35 13.81
N ASP A 131 -16.34 -0.58 15.11
CA ASP A 131 -17.11 -1.70 15.67
C ASP A 131 -18.61 -1.55 15.45
N ASP A 132 -19.10 -0.31 15.33
CA ASP A 132 -20.51 0.00 15.06
C ASP A 132 -20.88 -0.14 13.58
N VAL A 133 -19.88 -0.30 12.69
CA VAL A 133 -20.10 -0.49 11.25
C VAL A 133 -20.27 -1.98 10.96
N PRO A 134 -21.46 -2.44 10.50
CA PRO A 134 -21.67 -3.85 10.18
C PRO A 134 -20.89 -4.28 8.94
N TYR A 135 -20.53 -5.55 8.89
CA TYR A 135 -20.01 -6.16 7.67
C TYR A 135 -21.12 -6.29 6.63
N THR A 136 -20.83 -5.93 5.41
CA THR A 136 -21.73 -6.08 4.24
C THR A 136 -20.99 -6.81 3.13
N TYR A 137 -21.68 -7.71 2.43
CA TYR A 137 -21.07 -8.51 1.36
C TYR A 137 -21.54 -7.98 0.02
N GLY A 138 -20.60 -7.56 -0.82
CA GLY A 138 -20.89 -7.16 -2.20
C GLY A 138 -21.08 -8.36 -3.13
N ASP A 139 -21.49 -8.09 -4.37
CA ASP A 139 -21.82 -9.12 -5.38
C ASP A 139 -20.62 -10.04 -5.67
N MET A 140 -19.40 -9.52 -5.55
CA MET A 140 -18.16 -10.29 -5.73
C MET A 140 -18.01 -11.50 -4.80
N TYR A 141 -18.75 -11.54 -3.67
CA TYR A 141 -18.78 -12.73 -2.81
C TYR A 141 -19.60 -13.90 -3.38
N GLN A 142 -20.32 -13.67 -4.47
CA GLN A 142 -21.10 -14.68 -5.18
C GLN A 142 -20.43 -15.11 -6.50
N GLU A 143 -19.33 -14.44 -6.88
CA GLU A 143 -18.62 -14.69 -8.12
C GLU A 143 -17.48 -15.70 -7.90
N ASP A 144 -17.41 -16.72 -8.75
CA ASP A 144 -16.29 -17.66 -8.81
C ASP A 144 -15.11 -17.03 -9.57
N ALA A 145 -14.54 -15.99 -8.96
CA ALA A 145 -13.42 -15.23 -9.52
C ALA A 145 -12.52 -14.68 -8.43
N PHE A 146 -11.25 -14.50 -8.77
CA PHE A 146 -10.31 -13.83 -7.86
C PHE A 146 -10.52 -12.32 -7.85
N TYR A 147 -10.63 -11.74 -6.65
CA TYR A 147 -10.69 -10.31 -6.42
C TYR A 147 -9.47 -9.85 -5.59
N PRO A 148 -8.77 -8.75 -5.97
CA PRO A 148 -8.88 -8.07 -7.25
C PRO A 148 -8.40 -8.97 -8.41
N ALA A 149 -8.96 -8.75 -9.60
CA ALA A 149 -8.60 -9.51 -10.80
C ALA A 149 -7.19 -9.12 -11.32
N GLN A 150 -6.81 -7.85 -11.10
CA GLN A 150 -5.51 -7.32 -11.52
C GLN A 150 -4.50 -7.43 -10.37
N GLN A 151 -3.24 -7.72 -10.72
CA GLN A 151 -2.13 -7.77 -9.76
C GLN A 151 -1.53 -6.39 -9.48
N ALA A 152 -1.69 -5.46 -10.40
CA ALA A 152 -1.30 -4.07 -10.23
C ALA A 152 -2.16 -3.13 -11.08
N SER A 153 -2.21 -1.85 -10.72
CA SER A 153 -2.82 -0.77 -11.49
C SER A 153 -2.03 0.53 -11.33
N LEU A 154 -2.33 1.52 -12.15
CA LEU A 154 -1.78 2.87 -12.01
C LEU A 154 -2.82 3.78 -11.36
N GLY A 155 -2.41 4.54 -10.35
CA GLY A 155 -3.16 5.66 -9.84
C GLY A 155 -3.13 6.85 -10.80
N GLU A 156 -3.89 7.91 -10.53
CA GLU A 156 -3.81 9.14 -11.30
C GLU A 156 -2.43 9.81 -11.11
N PRO A 157 -1.84 10.36 -12.20
CA PRO A 157 -0.60 11.13 -12.09
C PRO A 157 -0.81 12.38 -11.22
N TYR A 158 0.19 12.73 -10.44
CA TYR A 158 0.19 13.92 -9.59
C TYR A 158 1.51 14.68 -9.72
N ILE A 159 1.51 15.94 -9.30
CA ILE A 159 2.71 16.79 -9.28
C ILE A 159 3.13 16.99 -7.83
N LEU A 160 4.36 16.57 -7.50
CA LEU A 160 5.00 16.86 -6.24
C LEU A 160 6.17 17.80 -6.50
N ARG A 161 5.95 19.09 -6.33
CA ARG A 161 6.92 20.19 -6.56
C ARG A 161 7.58 20.09 -7.95
N ASP A 162 8.75 19.45 -8.01
CA ASP A 162 9.62 19.43 -9.19
C ASP A 162 9.34 18.26 -10.12
N PHE A 163 8.62 17.26 -9.66
CA PHE A 163 8.38 16.02 -10.40
C PHE A 163 6.90 15.76 -10.64
N ARG A 164 6.59 15.30 -11.85
CA ARG A 164 5.38 14.59 -12.14
C ARG A 164 5.59 13.13 -11.76
N ALA A 165 4.68 12.58 -11.00
CA ALA A 165 4.79 11.24 -10.45
C ALA A 165 3.47 10.48 -10.60
N GLN A 166 3.54 9.17 -10.46
CA GLN A 166 2.39 8.27 -10.50
C GLN A 166 2.61 7.13 -9.52
N ASN A 167 1.55 6.66 -8.88
CA ASN A 167 1.62 5.50 -8.01
C ASN A 167 1.32 4.24 -8.81
N MET A 168 2.19 3.24 -8.71
CA MET A 168 1.92 1.87 -9.05
C MET A 168 1.27 1.22 -7.82
N MET A 169 -0.01 0.87 -7.94
CA MET A 169 -0.76 0.19 -6.89
C MET A 169 -0.58 -1.31 -7.08
N VAL A 170 0.12 -1.95 -6.16
CA VAL A 170 0.36 -3.40 -6.18
C VAL A 170 -0.67 -4.10 -5.32
N TYR A 171 -1.24 -5.18 -5.81
CA TYR A 171 -2.21 -6.03 -5.12
C TYR A 171 -1.60 -7.41 -4.86
N PRO A 172 -0.89 -7.57 -3.72
CA PRO A 172 -0.16 -8.80 -3.43
C PRO A 172 -1.06 -9.99 -3.12
N TYR A 173 -2.34 -9.75 -2.88
CA TYR A 173 -3.30 -10.76 -2.47
C TYR A 173 -4.55 -10.70 -3.34
N SER A 174 -5.05 -11.87 -3.73
CA SER A 174 -6.35 -12.02 -4.39
C SER A 174 -7.13 -13.12 -3.69
N TYR A 175 -8.43 -12.95 -3.57
CA TYR A 175 -9.30 -13.89 -2.89
C TYR A 175 -10.46 -14.32 -3.78
N ASN A 176 -10.71 -15.63 -3.85
CA ASN A 176 -11.90 -16.18 -4.48
C ASN A 176 -12.85 -16.67 -3.38
N PRO A 177 -14.01 -16.02 -3.18
CA PRO A 177 -14.91 -16.33 -2.07
C PRO A 177 -15.69 -17.62 -2.28
N VAL A 178 -15.91 -18.07 -3.52
CA VAL A 178 -16.64 -19.31 -3.84
C VAL A 178 -15.78 -20.52 -3.53
N THR A 179 -14.50 -20.53 -3.95
CA THR A 179 -13.55 -21.57 -3.66
C THR A 179 -12.88 -21.41 -2.29
N LYS A 180 -13.10 -20.28 -1.61
CA LYS A 180 -12.43 -19.93 -0.34
C LYS A 180 -10.92 -19.99 -0.43
N THR A 181 -10.38 -19.51 -1.53
CA THR A 181 -8.95 -19.55 -1.82
C THR A 181 -8.34 -18.17 -1.74
N LEU A 182 -7.38 -17.98 -0.83
CA LEU A 182 -6.54 -16.79 -0.76
C LEU A 182 -5.26 -17.05 -1.55
N ARG A 183 -5.08 -16.30 -2.64
CA ARG A 183 -3.85 -16.30 -3.44
C ARG A 183 -2.91 -15.23 -2.95
N VAL A 184 -1.67 -15.59 -2.68
CA VAL A 184 -0.61 -14.69 -2.29
C VAL A 184 0.47 -14.70 -3.35
N TYR A 185 0.67 -13.58 -4.02
CA TYR A 185 1.76 -13.43 -4.98
C TYR A 185 3.07 -13.21 -4.22
N THR A 186 3.94 -14.19 -4.27
CA THR A 186 5.22 -14.19 -3.54
C THR A 186 6.29 -13.38 -4.25
N TYR A 187 6.17 -13.24 -5.57
CA TYR A 187 7.04 -12.42 -6.41
C TYR A 187 6.25 -11.84 -7.57
N MET A 188 6.53 -10.58 -7.88
CA MET A 188 6.02 -9.92 -9.09
C MET A 188 7.11 -9.06 -9.73
N ARG A 189 7.24 -9.15 -11.07
CA ARG A 189 7.97 -8.17 -11.87
C ARG A 189 6.96 -7.36 -12.67
N ILE A 190 6.95 -6.07 -12.41
CA ILE A 190 5.95 -5.14 -12.90
C ILE A 190 6.64 -4.08 -13.76
N GLU A 191 6.11 -3.81 -14.93
CA GLU A 191 6.56 -2.76 -15.81
C GLU A 191 5.49 -1.66 -15.91
N ALA A 192 5.90 -0.41 -15.68
CA ALA A 192 5.15 0.76 -16.11
C ALA A 192 5.79 1.28 -17.39
N LYS A 193 5.07 1.17 -18.52
CA LYS A 193 5.54 1.52 -19.86
C LYS A 193 4.85 2.77 -20.37
N LYS A 194 5.62 3.69 -20.96
CA LYS A 194 5.08 4.86 -21.64
C LYS A 194 4.45 4.44 -22.97
N VAL A 195 3.22 4.86 -23.20
CA VAL A 195 2.46 4.58 -24.43
C VAL A 195 2.25 5.81 -25.28
N SER A 196 2.20 7.00 -24.68
CA SER A 196 2.07 8.27 -25.40
C SER A 196 2.59 9.47 -24.60
N ASP A 197 2.57 10.66 -25.19
CA ASP A 197 2.82 11.95 -24.53
C ASP A 197 1.52 12.74 -24.26
N ASN A 198 0.39 12.03 -24.18
CA ASN A 198 -0.93 12.62 -23.93
C ASN A 198 -1.47 12.34 -22.51
N GLY A 199 -0.59 12.09 -21.57
CA GLY A 199 -0.96 11.82 -20.19
C GLY A 199 -1.76 12.97 -19.55
N VAL A 200 -2.67 12.64 -18.67
CA VAL A 200 -3.43 13.63 -17.88
C VAL A 200 -2.52 14.28 -16.83
N ASN A 201 -2.93 15.44 -16.31
CA ASN A 201 -2.19 16.18 -15.28
C ASN A 201 -0.71 16.44 -15.65
N GLN A 202 -0.49 16.97 -16.85
CA GLN A 202 0.83 17.28 -17.39
C GLN A 202 1.52 18.38 -16.60
N LYS A 203 2.85 18.26 -16.44
CA LYS A 203 3.67 19.30 -15.82
C LYS A 203 4.22 20.25 -16.89
N VAL A 204 3.53 21.36 -17.11
CA VAL A 204 3.86 22.33 -18.17
C VAL A 204 5.01 23.26 -17.78
N ASN A 205 5.19 23.58 -16.50
CA ASN A 205 6.24 24.47 -16.01
C ASN A 205 7.57 23.74 -15.80
N ARG A 206 8.51 23.98 -16.70
CA ARG A 206 9.81 23.28 -16.79
C ARG A 206 10.93 23.87 -15.94
N LYS A 207 10.71 24.95 -15.19
CA LYS A 207 11.77 25.48 -14.33
C LYS A 207 11.98 24.52 -13.15
N ARG A 208 12.88 23.57 -13.34
CA ARG A 208 13.45 22.82 -12.22
C ARG A 208 14.41 23.76 -11.51
N ASN A 209 14.22 23.96 -10.21
CA ASN A 209 15.25 24.59 -9.40
C ASN A 209 16.47 23.68 -9.43
N ASN A 210 17.59 24.16 -9.95
CA ASN A 210 18.86 23.41 -9.98
C ASN A 210 19.43 23.18 -8.57
N LYS A 211 18.87 23.80 -7.55
CA LYS A 211 19.24 23.64 -6.15
C LYS A 211 18.02 23.12 -5.38
N VAL A 212 18.06 21.88 -4.97
CA VAL A 212 17.06 21.26 -4.12
C VAL A 212 17.60 21.28 -2.69
N ALA A 213 16.82 21.83 -1.74
CA ALA A 213 17.18 21.82 -0.33
C ALA A 213 17.35 20.37 0.18
N PRO A 214 18.29 20.11 1.11
CA PRO A 214 18.57 18.75 1.60
C PRO A 214 17.34 18.01 2.13
N GLU A 215 16.43 18.72 2.79
CA GLU A 215 15.19 18.18 3.36
C GLU A 215 14.24 17.70 2.24
N VAL A 216 14.18 18.45 1.14
CA VAL A 216 13.37 18.13 -0.03
C VAL A 216 13.99 16.95 -0.78
N ASN A 217 15.32 16.91 -0.89
CA ASN A 217 16.03 15.77 -1.47
C ASN A 217 15.74 14.48 -0.67
N ALA A 218 15.84 14.53 0.65
CA ALA A 218 15.51 13.40 1.51
C ALA A 218 14.03 12.97 1.41
N LEU A 219 13.11 13.91 1.14
CA LEU A 219 11.71 13.60 0.85
C LEU A 219 11.59 12.82 -0.45
N TYR A 220 12.26 13.25 -1.53
CA TYR A 220 12.21 12.58 -2.83
C TYR A 220 12.84 11.19 -2.78
N GLU A 221 13.98 11.03 -2.10
CA GLU A 221 14.65 9.74 -1.90
C GLU A 221 13.76 8.71 -1.18
N ARG A 222 12.98 9.17 -0.21
CA ARG A 222 12.03 8.29 0.51
C ARG A 222 10.74 8.04 -0.24
N ARG A 223 10.36 8.96 -1.14
CA ARG A 223 9.05 8.90 -1.80
C ARG A 223 9.09 8.16 -3.12
N PHE A 224 10.14 8.34 -3.91
CA PHE A 224 10.20 7.84 -5.28
C PHE A 224 11.21 6.73 -5.43
N ILE A 225 10.75 5.58 -5.92
CA ILE A 225 11.62 4.41 -6.13
C ILE A 225 12.73 4.68 -7.16
N ASN A 226 12.48 5.55 -8.13
CA ASN A 226 13.40 5.88 -9.20
C ASN A 226 14.00 7.29 -9.12
N TYR A 227 14.02 7.88 -7.91
CA TYR A 227 14.71 9.16 -7.73
C TYR A 227 16.23 8.97 -7.87
N PRO A 228 16.91 9.77 -8.71
CA PRO A 228 18.35 9.66 -8.90
C PRO A 228 19.12 10.18 -7.68
N SER A 229 19.31 9.34 -6.69
CA SER A 229 19.80 9.70 -5.35
C SER A 229 21.30 9.96 -5.23
N LYS A 230 22.10 9.87 -6.29
CA LYS A 230 23.56 9.72 -6.07
C LYS A 230 24.52 10.62 -6.84
N GLU A 231 24.09 11.51 -7.72
CA GLU A 231 25.09 12.25 -8.54
C GLU A 231 25.14 13.76 -8.35
N THR A 232 24.32 14.32 -7.48
CA THR A 232 24.46 15.74 -7.17
C THR A 232 24.92 15.93 -5.72
N ARG A 233 26.20 15.70 -5.46
CA ARG A 233 26.86 16.28 -4.31
C ARG A 233 26.92 17.80 -4.51
N TYR A 234 25.86 18.48 -4.14
CA TYR A 234 25.90 19.91 -3.99
C TYR A 234 26.65 20.20 -2.67
N SER A 235 27.73 20.98 -2.78
CA SER A 235 28.30 21.61 -1.58
C SER A 235 27.20 22.44 -0.92
N PHE A 236 27.07 22.33 0.38
CA PHE A 236 26.22 23.20 1.17
C PHE A 236 26.63 24.65 0.90
N LEU A 237 25.76 25.39 0.23
CA LEU A 237 25.81 26.84 0.30
C LEU A 237 24.91 27.18 1.47
N GLU A 238 25.49 27.72 2.53
CA GLU A 238 24.74 28.38 3.57
C GLU A 238 24.03 29.58 2.92
N GLU A 239 22.75 29.42 2.62
CA GLU A 239 21.90 30.55 2.30
C GLU A 239 21.43 31.08 3.67
N GLU A 240 21.89 32.30 4.03
CA GLU A 240 21.25 33.06 5.10
C GLU A 240 19.79 33.33 4.65
N GLY A 241 18.87 32.51 5.11
CA GLY A 241 17.44 32.69 4.88
C GLY A 241 16.87 33.62 5.95
N GLU A 242 16.32 34.76 5.56
CA GLU A 242 15.49 35.56 6.44
C GLU A 242 14.12 34.90 6.59
N MET A 243 13.74 34.58 7.84
CA MET A 243 12.40 34.09 8.15
C MET A 243 11.47 35.31 8.36
N LEU A 244 10.57 35.55 7.42
CA LEU A 244 9.50 36.53 7.60
C LEU A 244 8.35 35.89 8.40
N ILE A 245 8.21 36.28 9.65
CA ILE A 245 7.05 35.93 10.47
C ILE A 245 6.03 37.08 10.34
N VAL A 246 4.91 36.82 9.68
CA VAL A 246 3.79 37.76 9.63
C VAL A 246 2.85 37.43 10.78
N CYS A 247 2.86 38.26 11.84
CA CYS A 247 1.87 38.21 12.90
C CYS A 247 0.79 39.24 12.61
N VAL A 248 -0.45 38.86 12.74
CA VAL A 248 -1.59 39.84 12.79
C VAL A 248 -1.78 40.21 14.23
N ASP A 249 -1.58 41.51 14.52
CA ASP A 249 -1.64 42.09 15.87
C ASP A 249 -3.08 42.42 16.27
N GLU A 250 -4.01 41.51 16.05
CA GLU A 250 -5.35 41.75 16.58
C GLU A 250 -6.01 40.42 16.96
N TYR A 251 -5.98 40.12 18.28
CA TYR A 251 -7.13 39.84 19.15
C TYR A 251 -6.66 39.70 20.59
#